data_b26be6b3e9c81b925562f29bfbb142d7
#
_entry.id   b26be6b3e9c81b925562f29bfbb142d7
#
_cell.length_a   1.000
_cell.length_b   1.000
_cell.length_c   1.000
_cell.angle_alpha   90.00
_cell.angle_beta   90.00
_cell.angle_gamma   90.00
#
_symmetry.space_group_name_H-M   'P 1'
#
loop_
_entity.id
_entity.type
_entity.pdbx_description
1 polymer ?
#
loop_
_entity_poly.entity_id
_entity_poly.type
_entity_poly.pdbx_seq_one_letter_code
_entity_poly.pdbx_strand_id
1 'polypeptide(L)'
;PAVTAAIRVKLLGPEDAPAITTTTLPGGTVGSPYHHQLQATGGGFILWELFSGELPDGLTLKQTTGEISGTPTAEQTAQFTVRALNSVGNDKKELSITITNAPAAEHTITVTTAGGGTASASSTSATAGTEITLTATPNTGYHFKEWQVESLAGLVITNNKFTMPDSN
;
A
#
# COMPACT_ATOMS: atom_id res chain seq x y z
N PRO A 1 -48.91 48.37 -20.07
CA PRO A 1 -48.69 47.01 -19.72
C PRO A 1 -47.78 46.91 -18.49
N ALA A 2 -48.30 46.27 -17.41
CA ALA A 2 -47.53 46.07 -16.19
C ALA A 2 -46.49 44.95 -16.44
N VAL A 3 -45.23 45.24 -16.20
CA VAL A 3 -44.16 44.23 -16.24
C VAL A 3 -44.10 43.58 -14.86
N THR A 4 -44.48 42.29 -14.79
CA THR A 4 -44.39 41.51 -13.55
C THR A 4 -43.08 40.72 -13.59
N ALA A 5 -42.14 41.07 -12.73
CA ALA A 5 -40.95 40.30 -12.52
C ALA A 5 -41.20 39.24 -11.44
N ALA A 6 -41.11 37.96 -11.76
CA ALA A 6 -41.16 36.86 -10.79
C ALA A 6 -39.77 36.61 -10.24
N ILE A 7 -39.50 36.99 -9.01
CA ILE A 7 -38.25 36.69 -8.30
C ILE A 7 -38.47 35.40 -7.51
N ARG A 8 -37.75 34.33 -7.86
CA ARG A 8 -37.71 33.10 -7.07
C ARG A 8 -36.53 33.17 -6.09
N VAL A 9 -36.83 33.24 -4.81
CA VAL A 9 -35.85 33.01 -3.76
C VAL A 9 -35.82 31.50 -3.51
N LYS A 10 -34.70 30.85 -3.77
CA LYS A 10 -34.47 29.49 -3.28
C LYS A 10 -33.99 29.62 -1.83
N LEU A 11 -34.93 29.44 -0.90
CA LEU A 11 -34.54 29.24 0.49
C LEU A 11 -33.86 27.89 0.57
N LEU A 12 -32.61 27.87 0.96
CA LEU A 12 -31.97 26.65 1.42
C LEU A 12 -32.77 26.22 2.66
N GLY A 13 -33.20 24.97 2.70
CA GLY A 13 -33.82 24.40 3.89
C GLY A 13 -32.86 24.49 5.10
N PRO A 14 -33.35 24.21 6.31
CA PRO A 14 -32.45 24.18 7.45
C PRO A 14 -31.29 23.26 7.13
N GLU A 15 -30.07 23.73 7.45
CA GLU A 15 -28.90 22.88 7.34
C GLU A 15 -29.12 21.66 8.23
N ASP A 16 -28.93 20.46 7.69
CA ASP A 16 -29.00 19.24 8.46
C ASP A 16 -27.65 18.98 9.15
N ALA A 17 -27.71 18.37 10.33
CA ALA A 17 -26.49 17.89 11.00
C ALA A 17 -25.74 16.91 10.08
N PRO A 18 -24.42 16.91 10.11
CA PRO A 18 -23.65 15.94 9.33
C PRO A 18 -23.97 14.49 9.73
N ALA A 19 -23.94 13.60 8.74
CA ALA A 19 -23.95 12.15 8.96
C ALA A 19 -22.84 11.53 8.11
N ILE A 20 -21.85 10.91 8.76
CA ILE A 20 -20.69 10.32 8.10
C ILE A 20 -21.10 9.04 7.37
N THR A 21 -20.89 9.01 6.07
CA THR A 21 -21.26 7.89 5.20
C THR A 21 -20.09 6.95 4.90
N THR A 22 -18.85 7.40 5.13
CA THR A 22 -17.67 6.52 5.04
C THR A 22 -17.75 5.46 6.14
N THR A 23 -17.72 4.19 5.74
CA THR A 23 -17.80 3.04 6.67
C THR A 23 -16.49 2.30 6.84
N THR A 24 -15.64 2.33 5.82
CA THR A 24 -14.33 1.64 5.78
C THR A 24 -13.32 2.51 5.05
N LEU A 25 -12.05 2.27 5.35
CA LEU A 25 -10.93 2.91 4.67
C LEU A 25 -10.05 1.84 4.00
N PRO A 26 -9.48 2.13 2.83
CA PRO A 26 -8.51 1.22 2.22
C PRO A 26 -7.25 1.12 3.08
N GLY A 27 -6.56 -0.01 2.99
CA GLY A 27 -5.21 -0.14 3.53
C GLY A 27 -4.20 0.70 2.74
N GLY A 28 -3.02 0.90 3.32
CA GLY A 28 -1.90 1.57 2.69
C GLY A 28 -0.62 0.74 2.75
N THR A 29 0.42 1.24 2.10
CA THR A 29 1.75 0.61 2.08
C THR A 29 2.79 1.62 2.54
N VAL A 30 3.72 1.17 3.39
CA VAL A 30 4.84 2.00 3.85
C VAL A 30 5.61 2.59 2.65
N GLY A 31 5.88 3.88 2.70
CA GLY A 31 6.60 4.61 1.64
C GLY A 31 5.78 4.95 0.39
N SER A 32 4.53 4.49 0.29
CA SER A 32 3.65 4.80 -0.85
C SER A 32 2.66 5.91 -0.49
N PRO A 33 2.38 6.86 -1.39
CA PRO A 33 1.39 7.90 -1.15
C PRO A 33 0.01 7.31 -0.86
N TYR A 34 -0.62 7.78 0.21
CA TYR A 34 -1.99 7.44 0.61
C TYR A 34 -2.90 8.64 0.41
N HIS A 35 -4.10 8.41 -0.10
CA HIS A 35 -5.13 9.42 -0.26
C HIS A 35 -6.51 8.80 -0.12
N HIS A 36 -7.35 9.34 0.76
CA HIS A 36 -8.75 8.97 0.86
C HIS A 36 -9.59 10.16 1.29
N GLN A 37 -10.75 10.33 0.65
CA GLN A 37 -11.71 11.38 0.96
C GLN A 37 -12.85 10.84 1.82
N LEU A 38 -12.96 11.33 3.07
CA LEU A 38 -14.10 11.04 3.91
C LEU A 38 -15.38 11.67 3.34
N GLN A 39 -16.50 10.99 3.49
CA GLN A 39 -17.79 11.40 2.98
C GLN A 39 -18.78 11.57 4.13
N ALA A 40 -19.57 12.62 4.08
CA ALA A 40 -20.72 12.85 4.95
C ALA A 40 -21.85 13.52 4.18
N THR A 41 -23.08 13.24 4.58
CA THR A 41 -24.26 14.03 4.19
C THR A 41 -24.46 15.15 5.21
N GLY A 42 -25.34 16.10 4.92
CA GLY A 42 -25.64 17.26 5.76
C GLY A 42 -25.55 18.55 4.95
N GLY A 43 -26.01 19.63 5.53
CA GLY A 43 -26.01 20.94 4.90
C GLY A 43 -24.85 21.82 5.35
N GLY A 44 -24.53 22.84 4.54
CA GLY A 44 -23.54 23.84 4.88
C GLY A 44 -22.09 23.36 4.79
N PHE A 45 -21.21 24.07 5.50
CA PHE A 45 -19.78 23.76 5.55
C PHE A 45 -19.52 22.76 6.67
N ILE A 46 -18.97 21.59 6.32
CA ILE A 46 -18.61 20.53 7.26
C ILE A 46 -17.14 20.62 7.60
N LEU A 47 -16.84 20.74 8.89
CA LEU A 47 -15.49 20.60 9.43
C LEU A 47 -15.26 19.16 9.89
N TRP A 48 -14.04 18.67 9.67
CA TRP A 48 -13.60 17.37 10.08
C TRP A 48 -12.52 17.46 11.15
N GLU A 49 -12.54 16.58 12.10
CA GLU A 49 -11.50 16.49 13.10
C GLU A 49 -11.23 15.05 13.53
N LEU A 50 -10.04 14.80 14.00
CA LEU A 50 -9.69 13.58 14.71
C LEU A 50 -10.18 13.74 16.15
N PHE A 51 -11.27 13.03 16.51
CA PHE A 51 -11.91 13.14 17.81
C PHE A 51 -11.17 12.32 18.88
N SER A 52 -10.68 11.13 18.55
CA SER A 52 -9.90 10.24 19.41
C SER A 52 -9.05 9.27 18.60
N GLY A 53 -8.03 8.71 19.23
CA GLY A 53 -7.05 7.88 18.56
C GLY A 53 -6.05 8.69 17.74
N GLU A 54 -5.24 8.01 16.95
CA GLU A 54 -4.22 8.61 16.10
C GLU A 54 -4.29 8.01 14.70
N LEU A 55 -3.98 8.82 13.69
CA LEU A 55 -3.79 8.32 12.33
C LEU A 55 -2.45 7.57 12.22
N PRO A 56 -2.30 6.67 11.25
CA PRO A 56 -1.00 6.10 10.94
C PRO A 56 0.08 7.18 10.76
N ASP A 57 1.29 6.89 11.23
CA ASP A 57 2.44 7.78 11.11
C ASP A 57 2.66 8.20 9.65
N GLY A 58 2.80 9.50 9.43
CA GLY A 58 2.93 10.09 8.09
C GLY A 58 1.62 10.46 7.40
N LEU A 59 0.46 10.15 8.01
CA LEU A 59 -0.86 10.58 7.51
C LEU A 59 -1.42 11.76 8.30
N THR A 60 -2.19 12.60 7.63
CA THR A 60 -2.87 13.75 8.20
C THR A 60 -4.31 13.85 7.73
N LEU A 61 -5.19 14.38 8.57
CA LEU A 61 -6.57 14.72 8.22
C LEU A 61 -6.69 16.21 7.93
N LYS A 62 -7.13 16.56 6.73
CA LYS A 62 -7.42 17.95 6.36
C LYS A 62 -8.81 18.34 6.84
N GLN A 63 -8.85 19.22 7.83
CA GLN A 63 -10.09 19.60 8.53
C GLN A 63 -11.17 20.19 7.62
N THR A 64 -10.79 20.92 6.59
CA THR A 64 -11.74 21.62 5.71
C THR A 64 -12.36 20.73 4.64
N THR A 65 -11.75 19.61 4.33
CA THR A 65 -12.19 18.72 3.26
C THR A 65 -12.51 17.30 3.72
N GLY A 66 -11.96 16.86 4.87
CA GLY A 66 -12.07 15.47 5.30
C GLY A 66 -11.13 14.52 4.54
N GLU A 67 -10.13 15.07 3.85
CA GLU A 67 -9.12 14.28 3.16
C GLU A 67 -8.11 13.72 4.16
N ILE A 68 -7.90 12.42 4.15
CA ILE A 68 -6.78 11.76 4.81
C ILE A 68 -5.71 11.51 3.76
N SER A 69 -4.54 12.10 3.94
CA SER A 69 -3.45 11.98 2.95
C SER A 69 -2.07 12.06 3.62
N GLY A 70 -1.06 11.59 2.88
CA GLY A 70 0.33 11.57 3.31
C GLY A 70 1.07 10.32 2.80
N THR A 71 2.22 10.03 3.39
CA THR A 71 3.00 8.82 3.09
C THR A 71 3.26 8.09 4.41
N PRO A 72 2.68 6.89 4.60
CA PRO A 72 2.91 6.12 5.82
C PRO A 72 4.38 5.77 6.00
N THR A 73 4.89 5.89 7.22
CA THR A 73 6.31 5.67 7.53
C THR A 73 6.58 4.35 8.28
N ALA A 74 5.54 3.71 8.81
CA ALA A 74 5.67 2.46 9.55
C ALA A 74 4.49 1.52 9.30
N GLU A 75 4.73 0.21 9.41
CA GLU A 75 3.70 -0.81 9.42
C GLU A 75 2.91 -0.73 10.73
N GLN A 76 1.60 -0.56 10.62
CA GLN A 76 0.72 -0.47 11.78
C GLN A 76 -0.75 -0.59 11.39
N THR A 77 -1.59 -0.94 12.37
CA THR A 77 -3.06 -0.77 12.27
C THR A 77 -3.47 0.28 13.28
N ALA A 78 -3.98 1.40 12.79
CA ALA A 78 -4.49 2.48 13.60
C ALA A 78 -6.02 2.42 13.66
N GLN A 79 -6.58 2.57 14.87
CA GLN A 79 -8.01 2.75 15.12
C GLN A 79 -8.22 4.17 15.67
N PHE A 80 -9.14 4.89 15.08
CA PHE A 80 -9.41 6.28 15.43
C PHE A 80 -10.86 6.64 15.18
N THR A 81 -11.32 7.70 15.84
CA THR A 81 -12.65 8.25 15.63
C THR A 81 -12.54 9.60 14.95
N VAL A 82 -13.21 9.77 13.82
CA VAL A 82 -13.37 11.06 13.17
C VAL A 82 -14.70 11.69 13.59
N ARG A 83 -14.74 13.02 13.63
CA ARG A 83 -15.94 13.80 13.82
C ARG A 83 -16.16 14.74 12.65
N ALA A 84 -17.35 14.73 12.10
CA ALA A 84 -17.85 15.73 11.17
C ALA A 84 -18.78 16.68 11.91
N LEU A 85 -18.62 17.99 11.77
CA LEU A 85 -19.44 18.98 12.48
C LEU A 85 -19.78 20.18 11.57
N ASN A 86 -20.95 20.76 11.78
CA ASN A 86 -21.40 22.02 11.19
C ASN A 86 -22.12 22.87 12.25
N SER A 87 -22.77 23.97 11.85
CA SER A 87 -23.51 24.87 12.74
C SER A 87 -24.73 24.22 13.44
N VAL A 88 -25.22 23.09 12.93
CA VAL A 88 -26.45 22.41 13.41
C VAL A 88 -26.12 21.25 14.36
N GLY A 89 -25.02 20.54 14.12
CA GLY A 89 -24.68 19.38 14.93
C GLY A 89 -23.38 18.69 14.50
N ASN A 90 -23.20 17.47 14.94
CA ASN A 90 -22.04 16.65 14.59
C ASN A 90 -22.41 15.16 14.56
N ASP A 91 -21.58 14.40 13.85
CA ASP A 91 -21.57 12.94 13.85
C ASP A 91 -20.17 12.42 14.05
N LYS A 92 -20.06 11.21 14.60
CA LYS A 92 -18.78 10.53 14.89
C LYS A 92 -18.76 9.15 14.28
N LYS A 93 -17.61 8.76 13.76
CA LYS A 93 -17.40 7.45 13.18
C LYS A 93 -16.04 6.88 13.58
N GLU A 94 -16.07 5.67 14.12
CA GLU A 94 -14.86 4.88 14.34
C GLU A 94 -14.44 4.23 13.02
N LEU A 95 -13.18 4.39 12.69
CA LEU A 95 -12.55 3.90 11.46
C LEU A 95 -11.19 3.28 11.79
N SER A 96 -10.68 2.48 10.87
CA SER A 96 -9.33 1.91 10.97
C SER A 96 -8.60 1.97 9.63
N ILE A 97 -7.29 2.13 9.69
CA ILE A 97 -6.38 2.00 8.54
C ILE A 97 -5.30 1.00 8.91
N THR A 98 -5.08 0.00 8.06
CA THR A 98 -3.95 -0.92 8.16
C THR A 98 -2.90 -0.54 7.13
N ILE A 99 -1.68 -0.29 7.59
CA ILE A 99 -0.51 -0.05 6.77
C ILE A 99 0.37 -1.29 6.83
N THR A 100 0.76 -1.80 5.68
CA THR A 100 1.64 -2.96 5.54
C THR A 100 2.94 -2.56 4.84
N ASN A 101 3.98 -3.35 5.02
CA ASN A 101 5.20 -3.18 4.23
C ASN A 101 4.93 -3.51 2.76
N ALA A 102 5.70 -2.91 1.86
CA ALA A 102 5.71 -3.34 0.47
C ALA A 102 6.15 -4.81 0.39
N PRO A 103 5.55 -5.62 -0.51
CA PRO A 103 6.05 -6.96 -0.77
C PRO A 103 7.54 -6.91 -1.08
N ALA A 104 8.31 -7.85 -0.53
CA ALA A 104 9.73 -7.96 -0.88
C ALA A 104 9.87 -8.23 -2.39
N ALA A 105 10.81 -7.53 -3.02
CA ALA A 105 11.07 -7.72 -4.44
C ALA A 105 11.54 -9.16 -4.70
N GLU A 106 10.94 -9.80 -5.70
CA GLU A 106 11.41 -11.09 -6.20
C GLU A 106 12.40 -10.88 -7.34
N HIS A 107 13.48 -11.67 -7.30
CA HIS A 107 14.51 -11.69 -8.33
C HIS A 107 14.47 -13.01 -9.09
N THR A 108 14.57 -12.96 -10.41
CA THR A 108 14.54 -14.14 -11.27
C THR A 108 15.87 -14.87 -11.23
N ILE A 109 15.81 -16.19 -11.19
CA ILE A 109 16.97 -17.10 -11.23
C ILE A 109 16.90 -17.87 -12.54
N THR A 110 17.90 -17.72 -13.38
CA THR A 110 18.04 -18.48 -14.62
C THR A 110 19.26 -19.39 -14.52
N VAL A 111 19.04 -20.68 -14.70
CA VAL A 111 20.13 -21.68 -14.73
C VAL A 111 20.20 -22.25 -16.15
N THR A 112 21.36 -22.15 -16.74
CA THR A 112 21.65 -22.70 -18.09
C THR A 112 22.76 -23.73 -18.02
N THR A 113 22.89 -24.56 -19.02
CA THR A 113 24.01 -25.53 -19.17
C THR A 113 24.76 -25.25 -20.45
N ALA A 114 26.07 -25.42 -20.41
CA ALA A 114 26.92 -25.42 -21.62
C ALA A 114 26.82 -26.73 -22.43
N GLY A 115 25.96 -27.66 -22.00
CA GLY A 115 25.78 -28.98 -22.61
C GLY A 115 26.29 -30.11 -21.71
N GLY A 116 26.06 -31.36 -22.15
CA GLY A 116 26.52 -32.55 -21.41
C GLY A 116 25.72 -32.91 -20.16
N GLY A 117 24.56 -32.34 -19.94
CA GLY A 117 23.71 -32.62 -18.79
C GLY A 117 22.57 -31.63 -18.63
N THR A 118 21.88 -31.69 -17.48
CA THR A 118 20.85 -30.73 -17.09
C THR A 118 21.23 -30.01 -15.80
N ALA A 119 20.74 -28.81 -15.61
CA ALA A 119 20.89 -28.04 -14.38
C ALA A 119 19.58 -27.36 -14.00
N SER A 120 19.36 -27.20 -12.72
CA SER A 120 18.18 -26.52 -12.17
C SER A 120 18.50 -25.84 -10.86
N ALA A 121 17.66 -24.89 -10.48
CA ALA A 121 17.61 -24.29 -9.16
C ALA A 121 16.35 -24.77 -8.42
N SER A 122 16.38 -24.71 -7.09
CA SER A 122 15.22 -25.03 -6.23
C SER A 122 14.04 -24.09 -6.45
N SER A 123 14.27 -22.89 -7.02
CA SER A 123 13.24 -21.94 -7.45
C SER A 123 13.72 -21.16 -8.66
N THR A 124 12.76 -20.66 -9.46
CA THR A 124 13.01 -19.76 -10.59
C THR A 124 12.91 -18.27 -10.22
N SER A 125 12.44 -17.98 -9.01
CA SER A 125 12.44 -16.64 -8.41
C SER A 125 12.58 -16.75 -6.89
N ALA A 126 13.09 -15.72 -6.25
CA ALA A 126 13.20 -15.64 -4.81
C ALA A 126 13.41 -14.19 -4.34
N THR A 127 13.01 -13.92 -3.11
CA THR A 127 13.32 -12.67 -2.42
C THR A 127 14.74 -12.70 -1.86
N ALA A 128 15.30 -11.52 -1.61
CA ALA A 128 16.60 -11.37 -0.95
C ALA A 128 16.66 -12.19 0.35
N GLY A 129 17.82 -12.77 0.66
CA GLY A 129 18.04 -13.62 1.84
C GLY A 129 17.59 -15.07 1.68
N THR A 130 16.87 -15.43 0.61
CA THR A 130 16.42 -16.81 0.37
C THR A 130 17.59 -17.69 -0.05
N GLU A 131 17.76 -18.86 0.58
CA GLU A 131 18.74 -19.85 0.16
C GLU A 131 18.24 -20.63 -1.06
N ILE A 132 19.04 -20.67 -2.12
CA ILE A 132 18.77 -21.38 -3.36
C ILE A 132 19.73 -22.54 -3.49
N THR A 133 19.19 -23.72 -3.76
CA THR A 133 19.96 -24.93 -4.04
C THR A 133 20.02 -25.16 -5.56
N LEU A 134 21.21 -25.41 -6.06
CA LEU A 134 21.47 -25.75 -7.46
C LEU A 134 21.69 -27.27 -7.60
N THR A 135 21.16 -27.82 -8.67
CA THR A 135 21.34 -29.23 -9.00
C THR A 135 21.87 -29.35 -10.41
N ALA A 136 22.98 -30.10 -10.58
CA ALA A 136 23.51 -30.49 -11.88
C ALA A 136 23.44 -32.01 -12.01
N THR A 137 22.92 -32.46 -13.17
CA THR A 137 22.81 -33.89 -13.51
C THR A 137 23.55 -34.14 -14.81
N PRO A 138 24.84 -34.59 -14.74
CA PRO A 138 25.60 -34.92 -15.93
C PRO A 138 25.04 -36.12 -16.69
N ASN A 139 25.10 -36.07 -18.02
CA ASN A 139 24.86 -37.23 -18.87
C ASN A 139 25.99 -38.25 -18.78
N THR A 140 25.77 -39.47 -19.26
CA THR A 140 26.79 -40.54 -19.31
C THR A 140 28.04 -40.04 -20.04
N GLY A 141 29.19 -40.18 -19.39
CA GLY A 141 30.48 -39.74 -19.90
C GLY A 141 30.84 -38.27 -19.59
N TYR A 142 29.96 -37.54 -18.95
CA TYR A 142 30.20 -36.18 -18.47
C TYR A 142 30.33 -36.15 -16.95
N HIS A 143 30.96 -35.12 -16.41
CA HIS A 143 31.02 -34.83 -14.98
C HIS A 143 30.79 -33.34 -14.73
N PHE A 144 30.23 -33.01 -13.57
CA PHE A 144 30.06 -31.61 -13.14
C PHE A 144 31.46 -31.00 -12.89
N LYS A 145 31.69 -29.82 -13.43
CA LYS A 145 32.95 -29.10 -13.23
C LYS A 145 32.77 -27.97 -12.22
N GLU A 146 31.92 -27.01 -12.53
CA GLU A 146 31.74 -25.81 -11.72
C GLU A 146 30.45 -25.07 -12.05
N TRP A 147 30.01 -24.21 -11.13
CA TRP A 147 28.98 -23.20 -11.37
C TRP A 147 29.66 -21.88 -11.78
N GLN A 148 29.18 -21.22 -12.82
CA GLN A 148 29.63 -19.91 -13.25
C GLN A 148 28.50 -18.90 -13.08
N VAL A 149 28.81 -17.72 -12.52
CA VAL A 149 27.86 -16.62 -12.34
C VAL A 149 28.10 -15.61 -13.44
N GLU A 150 27.11 -15.41 -14.32
CA GLU A 150 27.26 -14.56 -15.50
C GLU A 150 26.82 -13.10 -15.25
N SER A 151 25.85 -12.87 -14.38
CA SER A 151 25.17 -11.57 -14.28
C SER A 151 25.29 -10.86 -12.94
N LEU A 152 25.87 -11.49 -11.92
CA LEU A 152 25.92 -10.91 -10.56
C LEU A 152 27.35 -11.05 -9.99
N ALA A 153 28.12 -9.99 -10.15
CA ALA A 153 29.51 -9.97 -9.64
C ALA A 153 29.49 -10.07 -8.10
N GLY A 154 30.24 -11.06 -7.58
CA GLY A 154 30.37 -11.26 -6.13
C GLY A 154 29.41 -12.28 -5.52
N LEU A 155 28.49 -12.88 -6.28
CA LEU A 155 27.69 -14.00 -5.80
C LEU A 155 28.60 -15.22 -5.56
N VAL A 156 28.60 -15.74 -4.34
CA VAL A 156 29.38 -16.91 -3.95
C VAL A 156 28.47 -18.13 -3.87
N ILE A 157 28.84 -19.17 -4.63
CA ILE A 157 28.16 -20.47 -4.58
C ILE A 157 29.03 -21.43 -3.77
N THR A 158 28.48 -21.95 -2.67
CA THR A 158 29.16 -22.90 -1.78
C THR A 158 28.27 -24.12 -1.59
N ASN A 159 28.83 -25.33 -1.79
CA ASN A 159 28.09 -26.58 -1.65
C ASN A 159 26.80 -26.62 -2.50
N ASN A 160 26.86 -26.13 -3.73
CA ASN A 160 25.71 -26.00 -4.64
C ASN A 160 24.59 -25.11 -4.11
N LYS A 161 24.90 -24.14 -3.25
CA LYS A 161 23.93 -23.21 -2.68
C LYS A 161 24.44 -21.78 -2.77
N PHE A 162 23.51 -20.86 -2.84
CA PHE A 162 23.76 -19.43 -2.67
C PHE A 162 22.58 -18.77 -1.97
N THR A 163 22.82 -17.64 -1.32
CA THR A 163 21.76 -16.78 -0.79
C THR A 163 21.44 -15.71 -1.80
N MET A 164 20.15 -15.53 -2.11
CA MET A 164 19.70 -14.49 -3.01
C MET A 164 20.13 -13.13 -2.47
N PRO A 165 20.95 -12.37 -3.21
CA PRO A 165 21.40 -11.07 -2.74
C PRO A 165 20.27 -10.03 -2.81
N ASP A 166 20.44 -8.99 -2.02
CA ASP A 166 19.67 -7.76 -2.17
C ASP A 166 20.27 -7.00 -3.35
N SER A 167 19.57 -6.99 -4.48
CA SER A 167 20.07 -6.28 -5.64
C SER A 167 19.81 -4.79 -5.50
N ASN A 168 20.88 -4.04 -5.46
CA ASN A 168 20.84 -2.59 -5.70
C ASN A 168 20.77 -2.28 -7.20
#